data_047330b80a33ff8551a037db1d972166
#
_entry.id   047330b80a33ff8551a037db1d972166
#
_cell.length_a   1.000
_cell.length_b   1.000
_cell.length_c   1.000
_cell.angle_alpha   90.00
_cell.angle_beta   90.00
_cell.angle_gamma   90.00
#
_symmetry.space_group_name_H-M   'P 1'
#
loop_
_entity.id
_entity.type
_entity.pdbx_description
1 polymer ?
#
loop_
_entity_poly.entity_id
_entity_poly.type
_entity_poly.pdbx_seq_one_letter_code
_entity_poly.pdbx_strand_id
1 'polypeptide(L)'
;MKKIWLTALLGLAFMPAGALERGTTELGQSFVSGGVGTTERDTLDLERAGYDLSILTAARGSGNYLADVHIRITDSQSRQVLETVMDGPWLLVDLPAGRYQVEATRNHFVQKHSVTFLASGHSQTVFYFDNGVENDGDAQ
;
A
#
# COMPACT_ATOMS: atom_id res chain seq x y z
N MET A 1 -5.70 -30.88 41.11
CA MET A 1 -5.19 -30.35 39.81
C MET A 1 -6.32 -29.70 39.05
N LYS A 2 -6.31 -28.39 39.01
CA LYS A 2 -7.32 -27.63 38.23
C LYS A 2 -6.82 -27.50 36.82
N LYS A 3 -7.48 -28.15 35.86
CA LYS A 3 -7.24 -27.92 34.46
C LYS A 3 -7.91 -26.60 34.07
N ILE A 4 -7.09 -25.59 33.82
CA ILE A 4 -7.57 -24.33 33.25
C ILE A 4 -7.76 -24.54 31.75
N TRP A 5 -8.99 -24.66 31.33
CA TRP A 5 -9.33 -24.61 29.91
C TRP A 5 -9.30 -23.15 29.51
N LEU A 6 -8.18 -22.74 28.91
CA LEU A 6 -8.15 -21.47 28.19
C LEU A 6 -8.92 -21.71 26.91
N THR A 7 -10.19 -21.39 26.93
CA THR A 7 -10.94 -21.23 25.70
C THR A 7 -10.39 -19.97 25.08
N ALA A 8 -9.45 -20.11 24.15
CA ALA A 8 -9.09 -19.03 23.26
C ALA A 8 -10.34 -18.73 22.44
N LEU A 9 -11.09 -17.73 22.85
CA LEU A 9 -12.10 -17.13 22.01
C LEU A 9 -11.34 -16.46 20.87
N LEU A 10 -11.22 -17.16 19.75
CA LEU A 10 -10.82 -16.55 18.51
C LEU A 10 -11.97 -15.63 18.14
N GLY A 11 -11.90 -14.38 18.61
CA GLY A 11 -12.77 -13.35 18.13
C GLY A 11 -12.48 -13.15 16.64
N LEU A 12 -13.37 -13.64 15.78
CA LEU A 12 -13.42 -13.15 14.42
C LEU A 12 -13.70 -11.65 14.53
N ALA A 13 -12.62 -10.86 14.45
CA ALA A 13 -12.77 -9.44 14.24
C ALA A 13 -13.34 -9.27 12.85
N PHE A 14 -14.65 -9.06 12.77
CA PHE A 14 -15.27 -8.52 11.57
C PHE A 14 -14.67 -7.15 11.33
N MET A 15 -13.67 -7.07 10.46
CA MET A 15 -13.26 -5.79 9.91
C MET A 15 -14.38 -5.33 9.00
N PRO A 16 -15.01 -4.18 9.28
CA PRO A 16 -15.98 -3.63 8.34
C PRO A 16 -15.31 -3.44 6.99
N ALA A 17 -15.99 -3.88 5.92
CA ALA A 17 -15.55 -3.64 4.56
C ALA A 17 -15.28 -2.14 4.39
N GLY A 18 -14.06 -1.77 3.96
CA GLY A 18 -13.64 -0.39 3.81
C GLY A 18 -12.90 0.21 5.01
N ALA A 19 -12.47 -0.58 5.99
CA ALA A 19 -11.59 -0.10 7.06
C ALA A 19 -10.16 0.12 6.55
N LEU A 20 -9.51 1.21 7.00
CA LEU A 20 -8.09 1.43 6.76
C LEU A 20 -7.27 0.32 7.42
N GLU A 21 -6.33 -0.24 6.67
CA GLU A 21 -5.37 -1.20 7.19
C GLU A 21 -4.14 -0.47 7.71
N ARG A 22 -3.82 -0.68 8.98
CA ARG A 22 -2.67 -0.06 9.66
C ARG A 22 -1.71 -1.14 10.11
N GLY A 23 -0.42 -0.85 9.98
CA GLY A 23 0.61 -1.76 10.41
C GLY A 23 1.94 -1.07 10.62
N THR A 24 2.98 -1.88 10.76
CA THR A 24 4.35 -1.42 10.93
C THR A 24 5.26 -2.08 9.89
N THR A 25 6.24 -1.29 9.41
CA THR A 25 7.31 -1.79 8.52
C THR A 25 8.28 -2.68 9.29
N GLU A 26 9.17 -3.36 8.59
CA GLU A 26 10.24 -4.15 9.20
C GLU A 26 11.24 -3.29 9.99
N LEU A 27 11.25 -1.97 9.77
CA LEU A 27 12.01 -1.00 10.54
C LEU A 27 11.23 -0.46 11.76
N GLY A 28 10.02 -0.98 12.03
CA GLY A 28 9.17 -0.55 13.14
C GLY A 28 8.43 0.76 12.93
N GLN A 29 8.36 1.26 11.70
CA GLN A 29 7.68 2.50 11.37
C GLN A 29 6.25 2.25 10.86
N SER A 30 5.40 3.26 10.96
CA SER A 30 3.98 3.13 10.65
C SER A 30 3.69 3.14 9.17
N PHE A 31 2.70 2.37 8.75
CA PHE A 31 2.05 2.52 7.45
C PHE A 31 0.52 2.41 7.57
N VAL A 32 -0.17 2.94 6.59
CA VAL A 32 -1.63 2.81 6.45
C VAL A 32 -1.99 2.64 4.99
N SER A 33 -2.90 1.73 4.71
CA SER A 33 -3.39 1.44 3.36
C SER A 33 -4.91 1.50 3.33
N GLY A 34 -5.46 1.93 2.20
CA GLY A 34 -6.90 2.00 1.99
C GLY A 34 -7.28 2.99 0.89
N GLY A 35 -8.38 3.68 1.09
CA GLY A 35 -8.89 4.68 0.15
C GLY A 35 -10.05 4.19 -0.71
N VAL A 36 -10.68 3.08 -0.32
CA VAL A 36 -11.94 2.63 -0.90
C VAL A 36 -13.07 3.40 -0.24
N GLY A 37 -13.74 4.22 -1.00
CA GLY A 37 -14.81 5.08 -0.50
C GLY A 37 -14.32 6.46 -0.04
N THR A 38 -15.26 7.40 0.05
CA THR A 38 -14.98 8.82 0.28
C THR A 38 -14.43 9.06 1.69
N THR A 39 -14.99 8.42 2.71
CA THR A 39 -14.59 8.61 4.11
C THR A 39 -13.16 8.19 4.35
N GLU A 40 -12.73 7.05 3.79
CA GLU A 40 -11.34 6.60 3.92
C GLU A 40 -10.38 7.56 3.22
N ARG A 41 -10.73 8.02 2.02
CA ARG A 41 -9.91 8.99 1.28
C ARG A 41 -9.77 10.30 2.03
N ASP A 42 -10.84 10.79 2.63
CA ASP A 42 -10.81 12.01 3.44
C ASP A 42 -9.88 11.85 4.65
N THR A 43 -9.93 10.70 5.31
CA THR A 43 -9.03 10.39 6.43
C THR A 43 -7.57 10.33 5.97
N LEU A 44 -7.30 9.66 4.85
CA LEU A 44 -5.95 9.57 4.29
C LEU A 44 -5.40 10.94 3.85
N ASP A 45 -6.24 11.80 3.30
CA ASP A 45 -5.86 13.16 2.92
C ASP A 45 -5.41 13.98 4.14
N LEU A 46 -6.08 13.81 5.27
CA LEU A 46 -5.70 14.47 6.53
C LEU A 46 -4.39 13.92 7.11
N GLU A 47 -4.15 12.63 6.95
CA GLU A 47 -2.97 11.96 7.51
C GLU A 47 -1.74 12.05 6.61
N ARG A 48 -1.92 12.26 5.32
CA ARG A 48 -0.86 12.18 4.31
C ARG A 48 0.37 13.05 4.62
N ALA A 49 0.16 14.24 5.11
CA ALA A 49 1.25 15.16 5.47
C ALA A 49 2.13 14.64 6.62
N GLY A 50 1.63 13.72 7.42
CA GLY A 50 2.37 13.09 8.53
C GLY A 50 3.23 11.88 8.12
N TYR A 51 3.17 11.46 6.85
CA TYR A 51 3.94 10.33 6.32
C TYR A 51 4.98 10.79 5.31
N ASP A 52 6.10 10.07 5.24
CA ASP A 52 7.21 10.42 4.35
C ASP A 52 6.92 10.06 2.89
N LEU A 53 6.18 9.00 2.65
CA LEU A 53 5.87 8.50 1.31
C LEU A 53 4.37 8.24 1.15
N SER A 54 3.82 8.72 0.03
CA SER A 54 2.50 8.32 -0.46
C SER A 54 2.65 7.51 -1.75
N ILE A 55 2.03 6.35 -1.80
CA ILE A 55 1.95 5.51 -3.00
C ILE A 55 0.50 5.48 -3.45
N LEU A 56 0.27 5.83 -4.70
CA LEU A 56 -1.05 5.78 -5.35
C LEU A 56 -1.00 4.82 -6.52
N THR A 57 -2.05 4.03 -6.67
CA THR A 57 -2.20 3.12 -7.80
C THR A 57 -3.45 3.45 -8.59
N ALA A 58 -3.30 3.57 -9.90
CA ALA A 58 -4.36 4.00 -10.79
C ALA A 58 -4.30 3.30 -12.15
N ALA A 59 -5.43 3.26 -12.82
CA ALA A 59 -5.51 2.74 -14.18
C ALA A 59 -4.94 3.76 -15.18
N ARG A 60 -4.16 3.27 -16.12
CA ARG A 60 -3.63 4.09 -17.21
C ARG A 60 -4.78 4.58 -18.09
N GLY A 61 -4.74 5.84 -18.46
CA GLY A 61 -5.72 6.48 -19.33
C GLY A 61 -6.92 7.03 -18.56
N SER A 62 -7.68 6.22 -17.85
CA SER A 62 -8.86 6.69 -17.09
C SER A 62 -8.51 7.38 -15.77
N GLY A 63 -7.39 7.00 -15.16
CA GLY A 63 -7.03 7.48 -13.83
C GLY A 63 -7.86 6.86 -12.70
N ASN A 64 -8.69 5.87 -12.99
CA ASN A 64 -9.47 5.17 -11.98
C ASN A 64 -8.56 4.50 -10.96
N TYR A 65 -8.93 4.58 -9.69
CA TYR A 65 -8.17 3.97 -8.61
C TYR A 65 -8.19 2.44 -8.71
N LEU A 66 -7.04 1.83 -8.41
CA LEU A 66 -6.87 0.39 -8.43
C LEU A 66 -6.55 -0.13 -7.04
N ALA A 67 -7.04 -1.33 -6.74
CA ALA A 67 -6.68 -2.09 -5.54
C ALA A 67 -5.91 -3.36 -5.95
N ASP A 68 -5.58 -4.19 -4.96
CA ASP A 68 -4.92 -5.49 -5.16
C ASP A 68 -3.55 -5.38 -5.84
N VAL A 69 -2.84 -4.29 -5.59
CA VAL A 69 -1.46 -4.11 -6.02
C VAL A 69 -0.52 -4.59 -4.92
N HIS A 70 0.36 -5.50 -5.26
CA HIS A 70 1.42 -5.96 -4.36
C HIS A 70 2.56 -4.95 -4.35
N ILE A 71 2.90 -4.46 -3.18
CA ILE A 71 3.99 -3.50 -2.96
C ILE A 71 5.11 -4.14 -2.19
N ARG A 72 6.33 -3.95 -2.67
CA ARG A 72 7.55 -4.30 -1.97
C ARG A 72 8.49 -3.10 -1.96
N ILE A 73 8.93 -2.70 -0.78
CA ILE A 73 9.89 -1.62 -0.60
C ILE A 73 11.19 -2.22 -0.10
N THR A 74 12.28 -1.90 -0.77
CA THR A 74 13.63 -2.30 -0.38
C THR A 74 14.51 -1.08 -0.17
N ASP A 75 15.49 -1.20 0.74
CA ASP A 75 16.47 -0.15 0.98
C ASP A 75 17.64 -0.21 -0.03
N SER A 76 18.61 0.68 0.13
CA SER A 76 19.79 0.76 -0.76
C SER A 76 20.68 -0.49 -0.72
N GLN A 77 20.53 -1.35 0.27
CA GLN A 77 21.22 -2.63 0.40
C GLN A 77 20.35 -3.81 -0.02
N SER A 78 19.24 -3.55 -0.72
CA SER A 78 18.28 -4.54 -1.18
C SER A 78 17.60 -5.33 -0.06
N ARG A 79 17.58 -4.79 1.16
CA ARG A 79 16.84 -5.38 2.28
C ARG A 79 15.38 -4.97 2.22
N GLN A 80 14.49 -5.93 2.43
CA GLN A 80 13.06 -5.67 2.46
C GLN A 80 12.68 -4.83 3.68
N VAL A 81 11.96 -3.74 3.44
CA VAL A 81 11.45 -2.83 4.46
C VAL A 81 9.96 -3.04 4.68
N LEU A 82 9.23 -3.29 3.60
CA LEU A 82 7.79 -3.53 3.64
C LEU A 82 7.40 -4.42 2.47
N GLU A 83 6.48 -5.35 2.73
CA GLU A 83 5.79 -6.11 1.71
C GLU A 83 4.32 -6.19 2.11
N THR A 84 3.43 -5.73 1.25
CA THR A 84 2.00 -5.72 1.53
C THR A 84 1.19 -5.72 0.23
N VAL A 85 -0.05 -6.16 0.31
CA VAL A 85 -1.03 -6.00 -0.77
C VAL A 85 -1.92 -4.83 -0.40
N MET A 86 -2.04 -3.87 -1.31
CA MET A 86 -2.88 -2.69 -1.10
C MET A 86 -4.35 -3.06 -1.25
N ASP A 87 -5.13 -2.90 -0.18
CA ASP A 87 -6.58 -3.12 -0.21
C ASP A 87 -7.35 -2.00 -0.89
N GLY A 88 -6.71 -0.87 -1.08
CA GLY A 88 -7.22 0.29 -1.78
C GLY A 88 -6.12 0.97 -2.57
N PRO A 89 -6.42 2.13 -3.18
CA PRO A 89 -5.47 2.79 -4.08
C PRO A 89 -4.33 3.53 -3.37
N TRP A 90 -4.41 3.72 -2.05
CA TRP A 90 -3.44 4.51 -1.30
C TRP A 90 -2.66 3.68 -0.29
N LEU A 91 -1.36 3.93 -0.21
CA LEU A 91 -0.47 3.46 0.84
C LEU A 91 0.38 4.62 1.32
N LEU A 92 0.30 4.93 2.61
CA LEU A 92 1.14 5.92 3.28
C LEU A 92 2.15 5.20 4.16
N VAL A 93 3.42 5.56 4.05
CA VAL A 93 4.52 4.88 4.75
C VAL A 93 5.48 5.88 5.35
N ASP A 94 5.87 5.67 6.61
CA ASP A 94 7.01 6.34 7.22
C ASP A 94 8.29 5.58 6.92
N LEU A 95 9.32 6.29 6.49
CA LEU A 95 10.62 5.74 6.15
C LEU A 95 11.74 6.63 6.69
N PRO A 96 12.82 6.06 7.25
CA PRO A 96 14.01 6.85 7.58
C PRO A 96 14.61 7.49 6.32
N ALA A 97 15.35 8.59 6.52
CA ALA A 97 16.09 9.20 5.42
C ALA A 97 16.98 8.15 4.71
N GLY A 98 16.99 8.17 3.40
CA GLY A 98 17.72 7.21 2.60
C GLY A 98 17.14 7.03 1.19
N ARG A 99 17.68 6.05 0.50
CA ARG A 99 17.25 5.69 -0.84
C ARG A 99 16.53 4.35 -0.80
N TYR A 100 15.37 4.29 -1.45
CA TYR A 100 14.51 3.10 -1.49
C TYR A 100 14.08 2.80 -2.92
N GLN A 101 13.80 1.53 -3.17
CA GLN A 101 13.12 1.08 -4.37
C GLN A 101 11.72 0.61 -3.98
N VAL A 102 10.71 1.13 -4.68
CA VAL A 102 9.32 0.68 -4.54
C VAL A 102 8.98 -0.16 -5.77
N GLU A 103 8.62 -1.41 -5.54
CA GLU A 103 8.19 -2.34 -6.56
C GLU A 103 6.69 -2.58 -6.43
N ALA A 104 5.95 -2.35 -7.50
CA ALA A 104 4.51 -2.57 -7.57
C ALA A 104 4.19 -3.64 -8.61
N THR A 105 3.44 -4.65 -8.22
CA THR A 105 3.07 -5.77 -9.08
C THR A 105 1.55 -5.93 -9.12
N ARG A 106 0.99 -5.99 -10.31
CA ARG A 106 -0.42 -6.28 -10.55
C ARG A 106 -0.55 -7.14 -11.81
N ASN A 107 -1.24 -8.28 -11.69
CA ASN A 107 -1.48 -9.20 -12.82
C ASN A 107 -0.20 -9.50 -13.62
N HIS A 108 0.88 -9.87 -12.92
CA HIS A 108 2.21 -10.18 -13.49
C HIS A 108 2.98 -8.97 -14.05
N PHE A 109 2.40 -7.78 -14.10
CA PHE A 109 3.12 -6.57 -14.49
C PHE A 109 3.83 -5.99 -13.28
N VAL A 110 5.14 -5.78 -13.42
CA VAL A 110 6.01 -5.25 -12.37
C VAL A 110 6.51 -3.88 -12.79
N GLN A 111 6.36 -2.91 -11.90
CA GLN A 111 6.93 -1.57 -12.06
C GLN A 111 7.79 -1.24 -10.86
N LYS A 112 8.87 -0.51 -11.09
CA LYS A 112 9.83 -0.11 -10.05
C LYS A 112 10.06 1.39 -10.11
N HIS A 113 9.94 2.05 -8.97
CA HIS A 113 10.27 3.45 -8.80
C HIS A 113 11.31 3.61 -7.69
N SER A 114 12.31 4.44 -7.93
CA SER A 114 13.28 4.82 -6.90
C SER A 114 12.82 6.09 -6.21
N VAL A 115 12.89 6.10 -4.89
CA VAL A 115 12.59 7.28 -4.07
C VAL A 115 13.74 7.56 -3.14
N THR A 116 14.05 8.84 -2.94
CA THR A 116 15.10 9.28 -2.04
C THR A 116 14.53 10.32 -1.08
N PHE A 117 14.72 10.07 0.21
CA PHE A 117 14.34 11.01 1.25
C PHE A 117 15.57 11.66 1.85
N LEU A 118 15.53 12.97 1.93
CA LEU A 118 16.39 13.75 2.81
C LEU A 118 15.74 13.81 4.20
N ALA A 119 16.41 14.41 5.17
CA ALA A 119 16.01 14.38 6.58
C ALA A 119 14.61 14.94 6.90
N SER A 120 13.97 15.62 5.96
CA SER A 120 12.58 16.06 6.04
C SER A 120 12.01 16.20 4.63
N GLY A 121 10.78 15.78 4.46
CA GLY A 121 10.11 15.91 3.18
C GLY A 121 9.07 14.81 2.98
N HIS A 122 8.13 15.08 2.08
CA HIS A 122 7.12 14.16 1.65
C HIS A 122 7.31 13.88 0.15
N SER A 123 7.30 12.62 -0.23
CA SER A 123 7.33 12.21 -1.63
C SER A 123 6.08 11.42 -1.98
N GLN A 124 5.62 11.59 -3.21
CA GLN A 124 4.52 10.82 -3.77
C GLN A 124 4.99 10.09 -5.01
N THR A 125 4.64 8.82 -5.12
CA THR A 125 4.84 8.06 -6.34
C THR A 125 3.50 7.46 -6.81
N VAL A 126 3.29 7.47 -8.12
CA VAL A 126 2.07 6.95 -8.73
C VAL A 126 2.44 5.82 -9.67
N PHE A 127 1.80 4.68 -9.49
CA PHE A 127 1.92 3.55 -10.39
C PHE A 127 0.67 3.46 -11.27
N TYR A 128 0.88 3.46 -12.57
CA TYR A 128 -0.20 3.29 -13.55
C TYR A 128 -0.14 1.90 -14.15
N PHE A 129 -1.25 1.19 -14.09
CA PHE A 129 -1.40 -0.12 -14.70
C PHE A 129 -2.52 -0.11 -15.72
N ASP A 130 -2.39 -0.94 -16.75
CA ASP A 130 -3.47 -1.17 -17.70
C ASP A 130 -4.63 -1.88 -17.00
N ASN A 131 -5.85 -1.53 -17.37
CA ASN A 131 -7.06 -1.95 -16.65
C ASN A 131 -7.37 -3.44 -16.77
N GLY A 132 -6.56 -4.21 -17.48
CA GLY A 132 -6.84 -5.64 -17.72
C GLY A 132 -8.12 -5.90 -18.51
N VAL A 133 -8.73 -4.85 -19.02
CA VAL A 133 -9.72 -5.00 -20.08
C VAL A 133 -8.91 -5.27 -21.34
N GLU A 134 -8.69 -6.55 -21.62
CA GLU A 134 -8.36 -6.93 -22.98
C GLU A 134 -9.48 -6.36 -23.84
N ASN A 135 -9.16 -5.35 -24.59
CA ASN A 135 -9.99 -5.00 -25.75
C ASN A 135 -9.87 -6.18 -26.72
N ASP A 136 -10.73 -7.18 -26.54
CA ASP A 136 -10.97 -8.19 -27.59
C ASP A 136 -11.54 -7.55 -28.87
N GLY A 137 -11.40 -6.24 -29.00
CA GLY A 137 -11.99 -5.47 -30.08
C GLY A 137 -11.17 -5.34 -31.34
N ASP A 138 -9.89 -5.68 -31.35
CA ASP A 138 -9.04 -5.46 -32.51
C ASP A 138 -8.30 -6.70 -33.00
N ALA A 139 -8.93 -7.84 -32.90
CA ALA A 139 -8.55 -8.98 -33.74
C ALA A 139 -9.27 -8.86 -35.09
N GLN A 140 -8.77 -7.95 -35.93
CA GLN A 140 -9.10 -7.96 -37.35
C GLN A 140 -7.85 -8.14 -38.18
#